data_0af53b82bae2f83896d416f9f6d5e53a
#
_entry.id   0af53b82bae2f83896d416f9f6d5e53a
#
_cell.length_a   1.000
_cell.length_b   1.000
_cell.length_c   1.000
_cell.angle_alpha   90.00
_cell.angle_beta   90.00
_cell.angle_gamma   90.00
#
_symmetry.space_group_name_H-M   'P 1'
#
loop_
_entity.id
_entity.type
_entity.pdbx_description
1 polymer ?
#
loop_
_entity_poly.entity_id
_entity_poly.type
_entity_poly.pdbx_seq_one_letter_code
_entity_poly.pdbx_strand_id
1 'polypeptide(L)'
;ILTDKSIAYATAQVAIENGAQVVATGFGKGLRITERAVKRLSGDIQVYEMDIQNEDQVSNTVKSIEENFGNLDGILHAIAFSPTEAMGGNFMNTSIEDATTSFEVSAFSLKTLSQHFAPILNKPASIVALDFDNSQAWPGYDWQGVAKSSLQSIVRYLAFYMGKDGVRVNAVAAGPLATTAAKNIPGFGDMDDEWNQRAPLGWDSKDAVPVAKVVNFLLSEFSEAVSGEIIHADGGAHSVGGTMLP
;
A
#
# COMPACT_ATOMS: atom_id res chain seq x y z
N ILE A 1 -8.55 -3.91 -0.60
CA ILE A 1 -8.34 -5.32 -1.06
C ILE A 1 -9.00 -5.47 -2.43
N LEU A 2 -8.27 -5.90 -3.44
CA LEU A 2 -8.90 -6.15 -4.74
C LEU A 2 -9.08 -7.65 -5.01
N THR A 3 -8.05 -8.46 -4.81
CA THR A 3 -8.10 -9.91 -5.02
C THR A 3 -7.33 -10.65 -3.92
N ASP A 4 -7.49 -11.97 -3.86
CA ASP A 4 -6.73 -12.88 -2.98
C ASP A 4 -5.22 -12.92 -3.27
N LYS A 5 -4.77 -12.27 -4.34
CA LYS A 5 -3.34 -12.11 -4.70
C LYS A 5 -2.75 -10.77 -4.25
N SER A 6 -3.55 -9.89 -3.65
CA SER A 6 -3.06 -8.57 -3.23
C SER A 6 -2.34 -8.63 -1.90
N ILE A 7 -1.35 -7.75 -1.72
CA ILE A 7 -0.66 -7.58 -0.42
C ILE A 7 -1.69 -7.28 0.67
N ALA A 8 -2.68 -6.45 0.38
CA ALA A 8 -3.72 -6.10 1.36
C ALA A 8 -4.56 -7.31 1.81
N TYR A 9 -4.81 -8.27 0.91
CA TYR A 9 -5.47 -9.53 1.29
C TYR A 9 -4.59 -10.38 2.22
N ALA A 10 -3.33 -10.59 1.85
CA ALA A 10 -2.39 -11.32 2.70
C ALA A 10 -2.19 -10.63 4.06
N THR A 11 -2.15 -9.28 4.08
CA THR A 11 -2.08 -8.51 5.34
C THR A 11 -3.31 -8.74 6.21
N ALA A 12 -4.51 -8.69 5.62
CA ALA A 12 -5.75 -8.99 6.35
C ALA A 12 -5.76 -10.41 6.90
N GLN A 13 -5.31 -11.39 6.11
CA GLN A 13 -5.21 -12.78 6.55
C GLN A 13 -4.28 -12.91 7.76
N VAL A 14 -3.06 -12.39 7.69
CA VAL A 14 -2.08 -12.44 8.78
C VAL A 14 -2.61 -11.71 10.03
N ALA A 15 -3.27 -10.54 9.85
CA ALA A 15 -3.87 -9.80 10.96
C ALA A 15 -4.95 -10.62 11.68
N ILE A 16 -5.86 -11.23 10.93
CA ILE A 16 -6.95 -12.08 11.49
C ILE A 16 -6.40 -13.30 12.22
N GLU A 17 -5.38 -13.97 11.65
CA GLU A 17 -4.69 -15.10 12.28
C GLU A 17 -4.04 -14.70 13.62
N ASN A 18 -3.74 -13.42 13.81
CA ASN A 18 -3.23 -12.83 15.05
C ASN A 18 -4.31 -12.16 15.91
N GLY A 19 -5.59 -12.40 15.63
CA GLY A 19 -6.72 -11.96 16.47
C GLY A 19 -7.27 -10.57 16.16
N ALA A 20 -6.84 -9.92 15.08
CA ALA A 20 -7.37 -8.63 14.71
C ALA A 20 -8.76 -8.73 14.05
N GLN A 21 -9.61 -7.75 14.31
CA GLN A 21 -10.80 -7.50 13.50
C GLN A 21 -10.41 -6.61 12.32
N VAL A 22 -10.90 -6.94 11.13
CA VAL A 22 -10.54 -6.26 9.89
C VAL A 22 -11.79 -5.76 9.18
N VAL A 23 -11.74 -4.53 8.71
CA VAL A 23 -12.66 -3.98 7.72
C VAL A 23 -11.93 -3.72 6.42
N ALA A 24 -12.62 -3.81 5.31
CA ALA A 24 -12.04 -3.60 4.00
C ALA A 24 -12.81 -2.52 3.22
N THR A 25 -12.13 -1.86 2.30
CA THR A 25 -12.74 -0.94 1.36
C THR A 25 -12.50 -1.37 -0.08
N GLY A 26 -13.41 -0.98 -0.94
CA GLY A 26 -13.30 -1.12 -2.39
C GLY A 26 -14.19 -0.09 -3.07
N PHE A 27 -14.01 0.16 -4.36
CA PHE A 27 -14.90 1.06 -5.07
C PHE A 27 -15.18 0.62 -6.50
N GLY A 28 -16.30 1.09 -7.06
CA GLY A 28 -16.71 0.87 -8.44
C GLY A 28 -16.74 -0.63 -8.78
N LYS A 29 -16.16 -1.01 -9.93
CA LYS A 29 -16.09 -2.42 -10.36
C LYS A 29 -15.29 -3.31 -9.42
N GLY A 30 -14.34 -2.73 -8.69
CA GLY A 30 -13.49 -3.41 -7.71
C GLY A 30 -14.25 -3.85 -6.45
N LEU A 31 -15.32 -3.15 -6.08
CA LEU A 31 -16.09 -3.44 -4.85
C LEU A 31 -16.55 -4.91 -4.79
N ARG A 32 -17.25 -5.38 -5.83
CA ARG A 32 -17.72 -6.78 -5.89
C ARG A 32 -16.60 -7.82 -5.89
N ILE A 33 -15.43 -7.44 -6.43
CA ILE A 33 -14.25 -8.32 -6.42
C ILE A 33 -13.71 -8.41 -4.99
N THR A 34 -13.62 -7.29 -4.29
CA THR A 34 -13.23 -7.22 -2.88
C THR A 34 -14.16 -8.04 -2.00
N GLU A 35 -15.49 -7.86 -2.13
CA GLU A 35 -16.50 -8.63 -1.40
C GLU A 35 -16.36 -10.15 -1.58
N ARG A 36 -16.01 -10.60 -2.80
CA ARG A 36 -15.76 -12.02 -3.06
C ARG A 36 -14.43 -12.50 -2.48
N ALA A 37 -13.41 -11.66 -2.51
CA ALA A 37 -12.10 -12.00 -1.98
C ALA A 37 -12.16 -12.19 -0.47
N VAL A 38 -12.74 -11.23 0.26
CA VAL A 38 -12.79 -11.27 1.73
C VAL A 38 -13.61 -12.45 2.28
N LYS A 39 -14.57 -12.97 1.51
CA LYS A 39 -15.32 -14.20 1.89
C LYS A 39 -14.45 -15.47 2.02
N ARG A 40 -13.21 -15.42 1.53
CA ARG A 40 -12.25 -16.53 1.69
C ARG A 40 -11.39 -16.38 2.94
N LEU A 41 -11.44 -15.23 3.59
CA LEU A 41 -10.80 -14.99 4.88
C LEU A 41 -11.71 -15.51 6.00
N SER A 42 -11.11 -15.88 7.12
CA SER A 42 -11.87 -16.21 8.32
C SER A 42 -12.47 -14.95 8.95
N GLY A 43 -13.67 -15.07 9.50
CA GLY A 43 -14.38 -13.97 10.14
C GLY A 43 -15.37 -13.25 9.23
N ASP A 44 -16.17 -12.38 9.83
CA ASP A 44 -17.15 -11.54 9.14
C ASP A 44 -16.50 -10.17 8.81
N ILE A 45 -15.96 -10.06 7.61
CA ILE A 45 -15.29 -8.85 7.16
C ILE A 45 -16.28 -7.98 6.39
N GLN A 46 -16.62 -6.84 6.97
CA GLN A 46 -17.44 -5.85 6.27
C GLN A 46 -16.62 -5.12 5.21
N VAL A 47 -17.25 -4.87 4.06
CA VAL A 47 -16.65 -4.13 2.95
C VAL A 47 -17.46 -2.86 2.72
N TYR A 48 -16.78 -1.71 2.79
CA TYR A 48 -17.37 -0.41 2.53
C TYR A 48 -16.98 0.09 1.14
N GLU A 49 -17.94 0.70 0.43
CA GLU A 49 -17.61 1.42 -0.80
C GLU A 49 -16.95 2.74 -0.47
N MET A 50 -15.72 2.94 -0.99
CA MET A 50 -14.96 4.15 -0.76
C MET A 50 -14.06 4.46 -1.96
N ASP A 51 -14.43 5.50 -2.71
CA ASP A 51 -13.53 6.14 -3.65
C ASP A 51 -12.75 7.23 -2.91
N ILE A 52 -11.43 7.12 -2.88
CA ILE A 52 -10.56 8.07 -2.17
C ILE A 52 -10.56 9.47 -2.77
N GLN A 53 -11.00 9.62 -4.03
CA GLN A 53 -11.17 10.90 -4.70
C GLN A 53 -12.54 11.54 -4.41
N ASN A 54 -13.43 10.85 -3.70
CA ASN A 54 -14.75 11.35 -3.32
C ASN A 54 -14.81 11.58 -1.80
N GLU A 55 -14.65 12.84 -1.38
CA GLU A 55 -14.61 13.21 0.04
C GLU A 55 -15.89 12.83 0.80
N ASP A 56 -17.05 12.88 0.16
CA ASP A 56 -18.32 12.48 0.79
C ASP A 56 -18.34 10.96 1.05
N GLN A 57 -17.86 10.15 0.10
CA GLN A 57 -17.73 8.70 0.32
C GLN A 57 -16.74 8.39 1.42
N VAL A 58 -15.59 9.06 1.47
CA VAL A 58 -14.60 8.87 2.54
C VAL A 58 -15.23 9.21 3.88
N SER A 59 -15.88 10.37 4.01
CA SER A 59 -16.51 10.83 5.26
C SER A 59 -17.63 9.88 5.73
N ASN A 60 -18.46 9.39 4.80
CA ASN A 60 -19.51 8.44 5.12
C ASN A 60 -18.96 7.07 5.54
N THR A 61 -17.87 6.62 4.92
CA THR A 61 -17.18 5.39 5.31
C THR A 61 -16.61 5.49 6.73
N VAL A 62 -15.97 6.62 7.07
CA VAL A 62 -15.46 6.87 8.43
C VAL A 62 -16.59 6.77 9.46
N LYS A 63 -17.71 7.47 9.25
CA LYS A 63 -18.87 7.39 10.15
C LYS A 63 -19.41 5.97 10.29
N SER A 64 -19.56 5.25 9.18
CA SER A 64 -20.07 3.87 9.21
C SER A 64 -19.12 2.92 9.95
N ILE A 65 -17.81 3.11 9.83
CA ILE A 65 -16.82 2.32 10.58
C ILE A 65 -16.90 2.68 12.07
N GLU A 66 -16.95 3.96 12.42
CA GLU A 66 -17.08 4.40 13.81
C GLU A 66 -18.34 3.82 14.49
N GLU A 67 -19.46 3.85 13.80
CA GLU A 67 -20.75 3.32 14.30
C GLU A 67 -20.75 1.79 14.48
N ASN A 68 -20.08 1.05 13.58
CA ASN A 68 -20.13 -0.42 13.58
C ASN A 68 -18.95 -1.09 14.29
N PHE A 69 -17.78 -0.42 14.35
CA PHE A 69 -16.55 -0.98 14.91
C PHE A 69 -15.96 -0.12 16.04
N GLY A 70 -16.33 1.16 16.11
CA GLY A 70 -15.66 2.12 16.99
C GLY A 70 -14.33 2.59 16.41
N ASN A 71 -13.34 2.79 17.29
CA ASN A 71 -12.03 3.30 16.89
C ASN A 71 -11.15 2.21 16.26
N LEU A 72 -10.19 2.65 15.44
CA LEU A 72 -9.23 1.80 14.76
C LEU A 72 -7.84 1.87 15.39
N ASP A 73 -7.17 0.74 15.50
CA ASP A 73 -5.77 0.64 15.95
C ASP A 73 -4.77 0.83 14.80
N GLY A 74 -5.22 0.59 13.57
CA GLY A 74 -4.33 0.69 12.42
C GLY A 74 -5.03 0.79 11.08
N ILE A 75 -4.30 1.34 10.10
CA ILE A 75 -4.75 1.49 8.73
C ILE A 75 -3.65 1.03 7.77
N LEU A 76 -4.03 0.19 6.80
CA LEU A 76 -3.20 -0.09 5.63
C LEU A 76 -3.69 0.73 4.44
N HIS A 77 -2.86 1.65 3.97
CA HIS A 77 -3.04 2.34 2.69
C HIS A 77 -2.46 1.48 1.56
N ALA A 78 -3.35 0.81 0.84
CA ALA A 78 -3.01 -0.06 -0.30
C ALA A 78 -3.69 0.46 -1.57
N ILE A 79 -3.57 1.75 -1.82
CA ILE A 79 -4.21 2.47 -2.93
C ILE A 79 -3.11 2.97 -3.85
N ALA A 80 -3.21 2.65 -5.15
CA ALA A 80 -2.35 3.19 -6.18
C ALA A 80 -3.03 3.07 -7.55
N PHE A 81 -2.86 4.08 -8.37
CA PHE A 81 -3.29 4.08 -9.75
C PHE A 81 -2.46 5.09 -10.55
N SER A 82 -2.12 4.74 -11.78
CA SER A 82 -1.62 5.66 -12.81
C SER A 82 -2.33 5.37 -14.13
N PRO A 83 -2.66 6.39 -14.90
CA PRO A 83 -3.08 6.21 -16.29
C PRO A 83 -2.02 5.46 -17.09
N THR A 84 -2.42 4.71 -18.10
CA THR A 84 -1.49 3.96 -18.97
C THR A 84 -0.48 4.90 -19.64
N GLU A 85 -0.91 6.10 -19.96
CA GLU A 85 -0.12 7.17 -20.60
C GLU A 85 0.97 7.74 -19.67
N ALA A 86 0.87 7.47 -18.37
CA ALA A 86 1.85 7.90 -17.36
C ALA A 86 2.89 6.81 -17.02
N MET A 87 2.87 5.68 -17.74
CA MET A 87 3.76 4.52 -17.55
C MET A 87 4.24 3.97 -18.90
N GLY A 88 5.05 2.91 -18.89
CA GLY A 88 5.43 2.16 -20.08
C GLY A 88 6.48 2.81 -20.96
N GLY A 89 7.36 3.67 -20.41
CA GLY A 89 8.40 4.37 -21.15
C GLY A 89 7.93 5.71 -21.76
N ASN A 90 6.79 6.20 -21.32
CA ASN A 90 6.18 7.43 -21.86
C ASN A 90 6.50 8.70 -21.02
N PHE A 91 7.49 8.64 -20.14
CA PHE A 91 7.79 9.67 -19.14
C PHE A 91 7.81 11.10 -19.71
N MET A 92 8.49 11.30 -20.84
CA MET A 92 8.67 12.64 -21.42
C MET A 92 7.43 13.18 -22.14
N ASN A 93 6.47 12.33 -22.50
CA ASN A 93 5.27 12.70 -23.25
C ASN A 93 4.00 12.69 -22.40
N THR A 94 4.11 12.30 -21.13
CA THR A 94 2.98 12.27 -20.19
C THR A 94 2.41 13.67 -20.00
N SER A 95 1.09 13.80 -20.05
CA SER A 95 0.40 15.06 -19.77
C SER A 95 0.49 15.42 -18.29
N ILE A 96 0.35 16.72 -17.98
CA ILE A 96 0.28 17.15 -16.57
C ILE A 96 -0.94 16.57 -15.86
N GLU A 97 -2.03 16.34 -16.57
CA GLU A 97 -3.27 15.73 -16.04
C GLU A 97 -3.04 14.28 -15.62
N ASP A 98 -2.39 13.47 -16.46
CA ASP A 98 -2.06 12.07 -16.14
C ASP A 98 -1.04 11.96 -15.00
N ALA A 99 -0.03 12.83 -14.99
CA ALA A 99 0.95 12.91 -13.91
C ALA A 99 0.29 13.32 -12.58
N THR A 100 -0.62 14.29 -12.61
CA THR A 100 -1.39 14.73 -11.44
C THR A 100 -2.31 13.62 -10.93
N THR A 101 -2.98 12.89 -11.81
CA THR A 101 -3.81 11.73 -11.43
C THR A 101 -2.96 10.66 -10.73
N SER A 102 -1.76 10.36 -11.25
CA SER A 102 -0.84 9.42 -10.63
C SER A 102 -0.45 9.85 -9.21
N PHE A 103 -0.11 11.13 -9.04
CA PHE A 103 0.23 11.72 -7.74
C PHE A 103 -0.96 11.71 -6.76
N GLU A 104 -2.11 12.18 -7.21
CA GLU A 104 -3.32 12.30 -6.38
C GLU A 104 -3.73 10.94 -5.80
N VAL A 105 -3.87 9.93 -6.67
CA VAL A 105 -4.37 8.61 -6.25
C VAL A 105 -3.30 7.78 -5.56
N SER A 106 -2.02 7.86 -5.97
CA SER A 106 -0.98 6.97 -5.43
C SER A 106 -0.18 7.56 -4.28
N ALA A 107 -0.26 8.87 -4.04
CA ALA A 107 0.50 9.54 -2.98
C ALA A 107 -0.38 10.42 -2.09
N PHE A 108 -1.05 11.44 -2.65
CA PHE A 108 -1.83 12.39 -1.86
C PHE A 108 -3.00 11.74 -1.13
N SER A 109 -3.54 10.66 -1.68
CA SER A 109 -4.57 9.83 -1.06
C SER A 109 -4.20 9.33 0.35
N LEU A 110 -2.91 9.11 0.66
CA LEU A 110 -2.47 8.78 2.01
C LEU A 110 -2.77 9.91 3.00
N LYS A 111 -2.49 11.17 2.60
CA LYS A 111 -2.82 12.35 3.40
C LYS A 111 -4.34 12.48 3.58
N THR A 112 -5.11 12.34 2.51
CA THR A 112 -6.57 12.41 2.56
C THR A 112 -7.15 11.37 3.51
N LEU A 113 -6.75 10.11 3.36
CA LEU A 113 -7.15 9.02 4.25
C LEU A 113 -6.76 9.31 5.69
N SER A 114 -5.51 9.68 5.96
CA SER A 114 -5.03 9.98 7.31
C SER A 114 -5.82 11.11 7.97
N GLN A 115 -6.14 12.16 7.22
CA GLN A 115 -6.92 13.31 7.72
C GLN A 115 -8.34 12.91 8.13
N HIS A 116 -9.05 12.17 7.27
CA HIS A 116 -10.44 11.79 7.52
C HIS A 116 -10.57 10.74 8.63
N PHE A 117 -9.62 9.81 8.73
CA PHE A 117 -9.64 8.74 9.73
C PHE A 117 -9.02 9.15 11.08
N ALA A 118 -8.27 10.24 11.16
CA ALA A 118 -7.64 10.69 12.41
C ALA A 118 -8.60 10.78 13.61
N PRO A 119 -9.87 11.22 13.46
CA PRO A 119 -10.81 11.30 14.59
C PRO A 119 -11.15 9.95 15.22
N ILE A 120 -11.12 8.87 14.46
CA ILE A 120 -11.47 7.52 14.89
C ILE A 120 -10.25 6.61 15.12
N LEU A 121 -9.03 7.15 15.07
CA LEU A 121 -7.84 6.40 15.46
C LEU A 121 -7.68 6.35 16.97
N ASN A 122 -7.37 5.16 17.48
CA ASN A 122 -6.89 4.99 18.85
C ASN A 122 -5.55 5.69 19.05
N LYS A 123 -5.18 5.91 20.30
CA LYS A 123 -3.91 6.52 20.70
C LYS A 123 -3.25 5.59 21.73
N PRO A 124 -2.27 4.76 21.32
CA PRO A 124 -1.53 4.77 20.05
C PRO A 124 -2.26 4.10 18.88
N ALA A 125 -1.85 4.45 17.65
CA ALA A 125 -2.27 3.79 16.41
C ALA A 125 -1.15 3.77 15.38
N SER A 126 -1.36 3.04 14.26
CA SER A 126 -0.37 2.94 13.18
C SER A 126 -1.00 3.03 11.80
N ILE A 127 -0.38 3.82 10.91
CA ILE A 127 -0.72 3.88 9.49
C ILE A 127 0.46 3.33 8.70
N VAL A 128 0.20 2.38 7.81
CA VAL A 128 1.22 1.80 6.94
C VAL A 128 0.80 1.97 5.48
N ALA A 129 1.69 2.52 4.65
CA ALA A 129 1.48 2.64 3.22
C ALA A 129 2.25 1.57 2.45
N LEU A 130 1.66 1.05 1.36
CA LEU A 130 2.39 0.21 0.41
C LEU A 130 3.14 1.08 -0.58
N ASP A 131 4.42 0.82 -0.69
CA ASP A 131 5.35 1.54 -1.53
C ASP A 131 6.10 0.59 -2.48
N PHE A 132 6.91 1.17 -3.34
CA PHE A 132 7.90 0.48 -4.16
C PHE A 132 9.20 1.26 -4.09
N ASP A 133 10.36 0.58 -4.14
CA ASP A 133 11.65 1.26 -4.10
C ASP A 133 11.76 2.30 -5.23
N ASN A 134 12.09 3.52 -4.86
CA ASN A 134 12.26 4.64 -5.78
C ASN A 134 13.64 5.33 -5.63
N SER A 135 14.59 4.62 -5.05
CA SER A 135 15.98 5.07 -4.94
C SER A 135 16.67 5.19 -6.31
N GLN A 136 16.10 4.56 -7.32
CA GLN A 136 16.55 4.58 -8.71
C GLN A 136 15.35 4.58 -9.66
N ALA A 137 15.62 4.94 -10.95
CA ALA A 137 14.59 4.88 -11.97
C ALA A 137 14.34 3.43 -12.41
N TRP A 138 13.11 3.00 -12.35
CA TRP A 138 12.67 1.70 -12.86
C TRP A 138 12.06 1.88 -14.25
N PRO A 139 12.66 1.31 -15.32
CA PRO A 139 12.14 1.44 -16.67
C PRO A 139 10.67 1.03 -16.77
N GLY A 140 9.86 1.88 -17.39
CA GLY A 140 8.43 1.66 -17.54
C GLY A 140 7.55 1.98 -16.33
N TYR A 141 8.14 2.29 -15.16
CA TYR A 141 7.36 2.70 -13.98
C TYR A 141 7.07 4.20 -13.98
N ASP A 142 7.92 4.99 -14.59
CA ASP A 142 7.76 6.41 -14.96
C ASP A 142 7.12 7.29 -13.86
N TRP A 143 5.98 7.94 -14.15
CA TRP A 143 5.30 8.83 -13.21
C TRP A 143 4.74 8.13 -11.97
N GLN A 144 4.51 6.82 -12.02
CA GLN A 144 4.20 6.06 -10.81
C GLN A 144 5.40 6.05 -9.84
N GLY A 145 6.64 5.99 -10.33
CA GLY A 145 7.86 6.12 -9.52
C GLY A 145 7.96 7.50 -8.87
N VAL A 146 7.63 8.57 -9.60
CA VAL A 146 7.57 9.93 -9.05
C VAL A 146 6.51 10.03 -7.95
N ALA A 147 5.33 9.44 -8.18
CA ALA A 147 4.27 9.38 -7.16
C ALA A 147 4.73 8.63 -5.90
N LYS A 148 5.47 7.52 -6.05
CA LYS A 148 6.01 6.77 -4.90
C LYS A 148 7.07 7.57 -4.13
N SER A 149 7.92 8.33 -4.81
CA SER A 149 8.85 9.26 -4.14
C SER A 149 8.11 10.31 -3.33
N SER A 150 7.00 10.83 -3.87
CA SER A 150 6.13 11.77 -3.15
C SER A 150 5.45 11.10 -1.96
N LEU A 151 4.99 9.84 -2.08
CA LEU A 151 4.40 9.06 -1.01
C LEU A 151 5.37 8.92 0.18
N GLN A 152 6.65 8.62 -0.06
CA GLN A 152 7.67 8.54 0.99
C GLN A 152 7.85 9.88 1.72
N SER A 153 7.80 10.99 1.00
CA SER A 153 7.84 12.32 1.61
C SER A 153 6.60 12.56 2.49
N ILE A 154 5.41 12.21 1.99
CA ILE A 154 4.14 12.33 2.74
C ILE A 154 4.18 11.47 4.01
N VAL A 155 4.72 10.26 3.97
CA VAL A 155 4.91 9.39 5.16
C VAL A 155 5.70 10.13 6.24
N ARG A 156 6.84 10.75 5.91
CA ARG A 156 7.66 11.50 6.86
C ARG A 156 6.93 12.70 7.46
N TYR A 157 6.21 13.47 6.64
CA TYR A 157 5.43 14.60 7.15
C TYR A 157 4.25 14.15 8.02
N LEU A 158 3.54 13.10 7.66
CA LEU A 158 2.46 12.55 8.49
C LEU A 158 3.00 12.00 9.80
N ALA A 159 4.14 11.30 9.80
CA ALA A 159 4.80 10.85 11.02
C ALA A 159 5.14 12.02 11.96
N PHE A 160 5.61 13.14 11.42
CA PHE A 160 5.90 14.35 12.19
C PHE A 160 4.62 14.99 12.77
N TYR A 161 3.56 15.17 11.94
CA TYR A 161 2.35 15.88 12.39
C TYR A 161 1.46 15.02 13.28
N MET A 162 1.35 13.71 13.05
CA MET A 162 0.47 12.80 13.79
C MET A 162 1.19 12.15 14.99
N GLY A 163 2.51 12.15 15.02
CA GLY A 163 3.30 11.54 16.09
C GLY A 163 3.03 12.11 17.48
N LYS A 164 2.74 13.41 17.58
CA LYS A 164 2.32 14.07 18.85
C LYS A 164 1.03 13.48 19.43
N ASP A 165 0.19 12.90 18.59
CA ASP A 165 -1.05 12.23 18.99
C ASP A 165 -0.87 10.71 19.14
N GLY A 166 0.39 10.21 19.12
CA GLY A 166 0.71 8.80 19.29
C GLY A 166 0.46 7.93 18.03
N VAL A 167 0.25 8.55 16.86
CA VAL A 167 0.05 7.82 15.60
C VAL A 167 1.37 7.70 14.86
N ARG A 168 1.81 6.47 14.62
CA ARG A 168 2.98 6.16 13.79
C ARG A 168 2.58 6.06 12.34
N VAL A 169 3.44 6.52 11.44
CA VAL A 169 3.20 6.43 9.99
C VAL A 169 4.47 5.93 9.30
N ASN A 170 4.37 4.80 8.60
CA ASN A 170 5.48 4.15 7.91
C ASN A 170 5.06 3.67 6.52
N ALA A 171 6.02 3.25 5.71
CA ALA A 171 5.76 2.56 4.45
C ALA A 171 6.54 1.25 4.34
N VAL A 172 6.02 0.34 3.53
CA VAL A 172 6.70 -0.90 3.13
C VAL A 172 6.96 -0.84 1.63
N ALA A 173 8.23 -0.71 1.25
CA ALA A 173 8.69 -0.86 -0.13
C ALA A 173 8.81 -2.36 -0.43
N ALA A 174 7.79 -2.89 -1.10
CA ALA A 174 7.72 -4.30 -1.45
C ALA A 174 8.47 -4.59 -2.75
N GLY A 175 9.10 -5.75 -2.85
CA GLY A 175 9.52 -6.30 -4.14
C GLY A 175 8.32 -6.54 -5.07
N PRO A 176 8.53 -6.78 -6.37
CA PRO A 176 7.45 -6.98 -7.34
C PRO A 176 6.61 -8.21 -6.98
N LEU A 177 5.31 -8.03 -6.89
CA LEU A 177 4.34 -9.11 -6.66
C LEU A 177 3.35 -9.18 -7.81
N ALA A 178 3.08 -10.39 -8.29
CA ALA A 178 2.20 -10.66 -9.44
C ALA A 178 0.72 -10.44 -9.11
N THR A 179 0.41 -9.27 -8.56
CA THR A 179 -0.95 -8.82 -8.24
C THR A 179 -1.72 -8.46 -9.51
N THR A 180 -3.03 -8.29 -9.38
CA THR A 180 -3.86 -7.80 -10.49
C THR A 180 -3.44 -6.39 -10.94
N ALA A 181 -3.02 -5.53 -10.01
CA ALA A 181 -2.52 -4.18 -10.31
C ALA A 181 -1.17 -4.24 -11.05
N ALA A 182 -0.25 -5.08 -10.60
CA ALA A 182 1.09 -5.20 -11.18
C ALA A 182 1.08 -5.71 -12.63
N LYS A 183 0.11 -6.53 -13.01
CA LYS A 183 -0.03 -7.02 -14.40
C LYS A 183 -0.31 -5.92 -15.42
N ASN A 184 -0.76 -4.76 -14.97
CA ASN A 184 -0.98 -3.60 -15.82
C ASN A 184 0.27 -2.72 -15.95
N ILE A 185 1.37 -3.05 -15.25
CA ILE A 185 2.65 -2.34 -15.36
C ILE A 185 3.38 -2.91 -16.57
N PRO A 186 3.67 -2.10 -17.60
CA PRO A 186 4.46 -2.53 -18.74
C PRO A 186 5.85 -3.02 -18.29
N GLY A 187 6.31 -4.17 -18.79
CA GLY A 187 7.62 -4.74 -18.41
C GLY A 187 7.66 -5.46 -17.05
N PHE A 188 6.51 -5.73 -16.41
CA PHE A 188 6.48 -6.41 -15.10
C PHE A 188 7.20 -7.76 -15.10
N GLY A 189 7.11 -8.54 -16.19
CA GLY A 189 7.80 -9.82 -16.29
C GLY A 189 9.32 -9.69 -16.21
N ASP A 190 9.90 -8.71 -16.90
CA ASP A 190 11.34 -8.45 -16.89
C ASP A 190 11.80 -7.98 -15.50
N MET A 191 10.98 -7.20 -14.81
CA MET A 191 11.23 -6.77 -13.44
C MET A 191 11.24 -7.94 -12.45
N ASP A 192 10.34 -8.90 -12.58
CA ASP A 192 10.29 -10.11 -11.73
C ASP A 192 11.55 -10.96 -11.91
N ASP A 193 11.98 -11.17 -13.16
CA ASP A 193 13.21 -11.91 -13.49
C ASP A 193 14.45 -11.21 -12.92
N GLU A 194 14.57 -9.89 -13.06
CA GLU A 194 15.67 -9.12 -12.50
C GLU A 194 15.70 -9.19 -10.96
N TRP A 195 14.52 -9.14 -10.33
CA TRP A 195 14.42 -9.21 -8.87
C TRP A 195 14.94 -10.54 -8.33
N ASN A 196 14.57 -11.66 -8.98
CA ASN A 196 15.06 -12.98 -8.62
C ASN A 196 16.58 -13.11 -8.73
N GLN A 197 17.22 -12.38 -9.65
CA GLN A 197 18.67 -12.39 -9.83
C GLN A 197 19.39 -11.49 -8.80
N ARG A 198 18.71 -10.53 -8.19
CA ARG A 198 19.28 -9.56 -7.26
C ARG A 198 18.99 -9.87 -5.79
N ALA A 199 17.86 -10.50 -5.50
CA ALA A 199 17.43 -10.76 -4.12
C ALA A 199 18.26 -11.86 -3.44
N PRO A 200 19.10 -11.56 -2.44
CA PRO A 200 19.94 -12.59 -1.79
C PRO A 200 19.14 -13.68 -1.08
N LEU A 201 17.92 -13.36 -0.62
CA LEU A 201 17.03 -14.34 0.01
C LEU A 201 16.17 -15.11 -1.01
N GLY A 202 16.34 -14.83 -2.31
CA GLY A 202 15.39 -15.21 -3.33
C GLY A 202 14.11 -14.37 -3.25
N TRP A 203 13.29 -14.45 -4.27
CA TRP A 203 12.02 -13.74 -4.33
C TRP A 203 10.96 -14.57 -5.05
N ASP A 204 9.81 -14.77 -4.40
CA ASP A 204 8.64 -15.37 -5.06
C ASP A 204 7.56 -14.28 -5.23
N SER A 205 7.42 -13.79 -6.45
CA SER A 205 6.42 -12.76 -6.79
C SER A 205 4.97 -13.21 -6.61
N LYS A 206 4.73 -14.49 -6.35
CA LYS A 206 3.38 -15.03 -6.12
C LYS A 206 3.04 -15.13 -4.63
N ASP A 207 4.03 -15.00 -3.74
CA ASP A 207 3.83 -15.06 -2.30
C ASP A 207 3.89 -13.67 -1.67
N ALA A 208 2.73 -13.12 -1.30
CA ALA A 208 2.62 -11.83 -0.61
C ALA A 208 2.77 -11.93 0.93
N VAL A 209 2.83 -13.14 1.48
CA VAL A 209 2.84 -13.34 2.95
C VAL A 209 4.09 -12.74 3.62
N PRO A 210 5.31 -12.85 3.08
CA PRO A 210 6.49 -12.20 3.69
C PRO A 210 6.32 -10.67 3.81
N VAL A 211 5.79 -10.02 2.78
CA VAL A 211 5.49 -8.57 2.80
C VAL A 211 4.39 -8.27 3.83
N ALA A 212 3.32 -9.07 3.84
CA ALA A 212 2.22 -8.92 4.78
C ALA A 212 2.68 -9.01 6.25
N LYS A 213 3.64 -9.86 6.56
CA LYS A 213 4.25 -9.96 7.90
C LYS A 213 4.98 -8.67 8.30
N VAL A 214 5.71 -8.04 7.38
CA VAL A 214 6.37 -6.75 7.64
C VAL A 214 5.33 -5.64 7.86
N VAL A 215 4.25 -5.62 7.07
CA VAL A 215 3.14 -4.69 7.28
C VAL A 215 2.51 -4.89 8.67
N ASN A 216 2.21 -6.13 9.06
CA ASN A 216 1.62 -6.43 10.37
C ASN A 216 2.56 -6.09 11.53
N PHE A 217 3.89 -6.29 11.37
CA PHE A 217 4.88 -5.80 12.33
C PHE A 217 4.76 -4.28 12.52
N LEU A 218 4.66 -3.52 11.44
CA LEU A 218 4.52 -2.06 11.51
C LEU A 218 3.16 -1.61 12.06
N LEU A 219 2.11 -2.38 11.86
CA LEU A 219 0.78 -2.10 12.43
C LEU A 219 0.73 -2.44 13.93
N SER A 220 1.56 -3.37 14.41
CA SER A 220 1.56 -3.85 15.78
C SER A 220 2.37 -2.97 16.75
N GLU A 221 2.24 -3.23 18.05
CA GLU A 221 3.02 -2.61 19.12
C GLU A 221 4.52 -2.95 19.07
N PHE A 222 4.92 -4.04 18.41
CA PHE A 222 6.33 -4.42 18.27
C PHE A 222 7.17 -3.36 17.55
N SER A 223 6.54 -2.43 16.84
CA SER A 223 7.20 -1.31 16.15
C SER A 223 6.93 0.05 16.81
N GLU A 224 6.69 0.10 18.12
CA GLU A 224 6.31 1.33 18.85
C GLU A 224 7.29 2.51 18.68
N ALA A 225 8.57 2.21 18.45
CA ALA A 225 9.62 3.20 18.25
C ALA A 225 9.90 3.51 16.76
N VAL A 226 9.12 2.94 15.82
CA VAL A 226 9.35 3.08 14.37
C VAL A 226 8.29 3.99 13.76
N SER A 227 8.71 5.17 13.28
CA SER A 227 7.81 6.11 12.59
C SER A 227 8.60 6.96 11.60
N GLY A 228 8.04 7.20 10.42
CA GLY A 228 8.65 7.94 9.33
C GLY A 228 9.58 7.09 8.45
N GLU A 229 9.60 5.77 8.65
CA GLU A 229 10.49 4.84 7.96
C GLU A 229 9.86 4.23 6.71
N ILE A 230 10.75 3.90 5.75
CA ILE A 230 10.44 3.14 4.55
C ILE A 230 11.19 1.80 4.66
N ILE A 231 10.47 0.75 5.01
CA ILE A 231 11.08 -0.57 5.21
C ILE A 231 10.97 -1.39 3.93
N HIS A 232 12.11 -1.86 3.43
CA HIS A 232 12.15 -2.75 2.28
C HIS A 232 11.77 -4.18 2.68
N ALA A 233 10.82 -4.74 1.94
CA ALA A 233 10.39 -6.13 2.03
C ALA A 233 10.49 -6.74 0.62
N ASP A 234 11.72 -7.04 0.19
CA ASP A 234 12.07 -7.28 -1.20
C ASP A 234 13.15 -8.38 -1.38
N GLY A 235 13.37 -9.20 -0.36
CA GLY A 235 14.41 -10.22 -0.38
C GLY A 235 15.84 -9.67 -0.30
N GLY A 236 16.01 -8.37 -0.01
CA GLY A 236 17.30 -7.67 0.07
C GLY A 236 17.78 -7.15 -1.29
N ALA A 237 16.96 -7.19 -2.33
CA ALA A 237 17.33 -6.77 -3.68
C ALA A 237 17.80 -5.30 -3.75
N HIS A 238 17.17 -4.40 -2.97
CA HIS A 238 17.54 -2.97 -2.92
C HIS A 238 18.98 -2.74 -2.45
N SER A 239 19.54 -3.65 -1.65
CA SER A 239 20.89 -3.52 -1.07
C SER A 239 22.01 -4.02 -1.99
N VAL A 240 21.65 -4.61 -3.13
CA VAL A 240 22.60 -5.20 -4.09
C VAL A 240 22.73 -4.32 -5.31
N GLY A 241 23.96 -3.88 -5.62
CA GLY A 241 24.26 -2.94 -6.70
C GLY A 241 24.24 -3.54 -8.12
N GLY A 242 23.85 -4.80 -8.29
CA GLY A 242 23.77 -5.49 -9.59
C GLY A 242 23.20 -6.88 -9.46
N THR A 243 23.23 -7.65 -10.54
CA THR A 243 22.86 -9.07 -10.51
C THR A 243 23.91 -9.88 -9.74
N MET A 244 23.44 -10.89 -8.99
CA MET A 244 24.37 -11.79 -8.30
C MET A 244 25.17 -12.60 -9.34
N LEU A 245 26.46 -12.78 -9.05
CA LEU A 245 27.29 -13.68 -9.83
C LEU A 245 26.82 -15.12 -9.58
N PRO A 246 26.81 -15.97 -10.63
CA PRO A 246 26.44 -17.39 -10.50
C PRO A 246 27.37 -18.17 -9.57
#